data_cc42e6dd687321e6939528650e776b0b
#
_entry.id   cc42e6dd687321e6939528650e776b0b
#
_cell.length_a   1.000
_cell.length_b   1.000
_cell.length_c   1.000
_cell.angle_alpha   90.00
_cell.angle_beta   90.00
_cell.angle_gamma   90.00
#
_symmetry.space_group_name_H-M   'P 1'
#
loop_
_entity.id
_entity.type
_entity.pdbx_description
1 polymer ?
#
loop_
_entity_poly.entity_id
_entity_poly.type
_entity_poly.pdbx_seq_one_letter_code
_entity_poly.pdbx_strand_id
1 'polypeptide(L)'
;MTETLRDLIAARFAEPTEIGGDRPAEGTQALQLRHRSRRRYKDTPVSQDVLDVIYACALSAPAKSDLQQVAIIQFNDASKRDKVTDLFPSMPWIKQAPVFLLFCGDGRRIRRVCELRGTSFAHEPLDAFLNAAADAAIVMQNFIIAAEAEGLGCCPISAAREVTDEIAELAGLPAGVFPFAGLCVGHPADDPAISVRLPMRLTVHKDSYDDSNLEAEVESYDRRRSLTNPYGKQRNPDRYGSKENYGWSDDKARQTANTERLAFAAYIKRTGYKL
;
A
#
# COMPACT_ATOMS: atom_id res chain seq x y z
N MET A 1 23.18 -22.92 -9.92
CA MET A 1 22.81 -21.92 -10.93
C MET A 1 22.38 -20.66 -10.17
N THR A 2 22.77 -19.51 -10.64
CA THR A 2 22.38 -18.23 -10.02
C THR A 2 20.91 -17.94 -10.39
N GLU A 3 20.09 -17.50 -9.44
CA GLU A 3 18.69 -17.10 -9.67
C GLU A 3 18.60 -15.99 -10.71
N THR A 4 17.66 -16.06 -11.62
CA THR A 4 17.48 -15.10 -12.73
C THR A 4 16.22 -14.25 -12.54
N LEU A 5 16.10 -13.15 -13.29
CA LEU A 5 14.86 -12.37 -13.31
C LEU A 5 13.68 -13.20 -13.85
N ARG A 6 13.91 -14.10 -14.80
CA ARG A 6 12.89 -15.05 -15.28
C ARG A 6 12.34 -15.90 -14.14
N ASP A 7 13.21 -16.44 -13.27
CA ASP A 7 12.78 -17.26 -12.14
C ASP A 7 11.91 -16.46 -11.16
N LEU A 8 12.30 -15.22 -10.86
CA LEU A 8 11.53 -14.32 -9.99
C LEU A 8 10.18 -13.94 -10.61
N ILE A 9 10.13 -13.69 -11.92
CA ILE A 9 8.89 -13.37 -12.62
C ILE A 9 7.97 -14.60 -12.64
N ALA A 10 8.50 -15.77 -12.97
CA ALA A 10 7.74 -17.01 -12.93
C ALA A 10 7.14 -17.27 -11.53
N ALA A 11 7.93 -17.07 -10.46
CA ALA A 11 7.45 -17.20 -9.09
C ALA A 11 6.38 -16.14 -8.73
N ARG A 12 6.55 -14.88 -9.18
CA ARG A 12 5.61 -13.79 -8.89
C ARG A 12 4.23 -13.99 -9.51
N PHE A 13 4.17 -14.59 -10.70
CA PHE A 13 2.92 -14.82 -11.43
C PHE A 13 2.45 -16.28 -11.38
N ALA A 14 3.23 -17.18 -10.79
CA ALA A 14 3.01 -18.64 -10.78
C ALA A 14 2.75 -19.19 -12.20
N GLU A 15 3.49 -18.69 -13.18
CA GLU A 15 3.40 -19.08 -14.58
C GLU A 15 4.81 -19.23 -15.17
N PRO A 16 5.05 -20.24 -16.02
CA PRO A 16 6.27 -20.28 -16.84
C PRO A 16 6.37 -19.02 -17.70
N THR A 17 7.57 -18.53 -17.89
CA THR A 17 7.81 -17.34 -18.72
C THR A 17 9.22 -17.33 -19.28
N GLU A 18 9.40 -16.69 -20.42
CA GLU A 18 10.72 -16.37 -20.98
C GLU A 18 11.12 -14.90 -20.71
N ILE A 19 10.22 -14.12 -20.09
CA ILE A 19 10.48 -12.71 -19.73
C ILE A 19 11.60 -12.66 -18.69
N GLY A 20 12.57 -11.78 -18.91
CA GLY A 20 13.75 -11.64 -18.04
C GLY A 20 14.95 -12.46 -18.50
N GLY A 21 14.72 -13.59 -19.22
CA GLY A 21 15.80 -14.43 -19.73
C GLY A 21 16.78 -14.86 -18.64
N ASP A 22 18.05 -14.93 -18.97
CA ASP A 22 19.12 -15.30 -18.04
C ASP A 22 19.75 -14.11 -17.30
N ARG A 23 19.06 -12.94 -17.27
CA ARG A 23 19.52 -11.77 -16.52
C ARG A 23 19.59 -12.10 -15.04
N PRO A 24 20.71 -11.78 -14.35
CA PRO A 24 20.84 -12.03 -12.90
C PRO A 24 19.71 -11.35 -12.11
N ALA A 25 19.24 -12.02 -11.07
CA ALA A 25 18.23 -11.50 -10.14
C ALA A 25 18.86 -10.53 -9.12
N GLU A 26 19.28 -9.35 -9.60
CA GLU A 26 20.00 -8.34 -8.83
C GLU A 26 19.35 -6.95 -8.96
N GLY A 27 19.75 -6.02 -8.07
CA GLY A 27 19.33 -4.63 -8.08
C GLY A 27 17.83 -4.42 -7.82
N THR A 28 17.34 -3.25 -8.23
CA THR A 28 15.97 -2.80 -7.94
C THR A 28 14.88 -3.71 -8.52
N GLN A 29 15.10 -4.29 -9.69
CA GLN A 29 14.13 -5.20 -10.32
C GLN A 29 13.92 -6.47 -9.48
N ALA A 30 15.01 -7.07 -9.02
CA ALA A 30 14.93 -8.24 -8.15
C ALA A 30 14.27 -7.89 -6.80
N LEU A 31 14.59 -6.74 -6.23
CA LEU A 31 13.99 -6.25 -5.00
C LEU A 31 12.46 -6.13 -5.16
N GLN A 32 11.99 -5.48 -6.22
CA GLN A 32 10.55 -5.33 -6.51
C GLN A 32 9.86 -6.68 -6.74
N LEU A 33 10.48 -7.60 -7.45
CA LEU A 33 9.94 -8.92 -7.70
C LEU A 33 9.91 -9.79 -6.43
N ARG A 34 10.83 -9.58 -5.49
CA ARG A 34 10.85 -10.25 -4.18
C ARG A 34 9.98 -9.57 -3.13
N HIS A 35 9.37 -8.42 -3.40
CA HIS A 35 8.55 -7.69 -2.43
C HIS A 35 7.48 -8.59 -1.80
N ARG A 36 7.31 -8.47 -0.49
CA ARG A 36 6.24 -9.10 0.29
C ARG A 36 5.92 -8.29 1.54
N SER A 37 4.66 -8.20 1.89
CA SER A 37 4.25 -7.54 3.14
C SER A 37 4.76 -8.30 4.35
N ARG A 38 5.51 -7.64 5.23
CA ARG A 38 6.06 -8.18 6.48
C ARG A 38 5.17 -7.76 7.64
N ARG A 39 4.75 -8.71 8.46
CA ARG A 39 3.84 -8.50 9.60
C ARG A 39 4.43 -8.98 10.91
N ARG A 40 5.65 -9.51 10.89
CA ARG A 40 6.40 -9.96 12.07
C ARG A 40 7.76 -9.29 12.03
N TYR A 41 8.10 -8.64 13.14
CA TYR A 41 9.29 -7.82 13.26
C TYR A 41 10.13 -8.30 14.45
N LYS A 42 11.43 -8.09 14.37
CA LYS A 42 12.34 -8.21 15.50
C LYS A 42 12.20 -6.95 16.37
N ASP A 43 12.51 -7.07 17.65
CA ASP A 43 12.52 -5.93 18.59
C ASP A 43 13.69 -4.96 18.35
N THR A 44 14.47 -5.18 17.30
CA THR A 44 15.61 -4.34 16.93
C THR A 44 15.09 -2.97 16.43
N PRO A 45 15.51 -1.87 17.06
CA PRO A 45 15.14 -0.53 16.60
C PRO A 45 15.68 -0.24 15.20
N VAL A 46 14.97 0.59 14.46
CA VAL A 46 15.46 1.18 13.21
C VAL A 46 16.06 2.54 13.56
N SER A 47 17.32 2.79 13.21
CA SER A 47 17.97 4.07 13.52
C SER A 47 17.35 5.22 12.71
N GLN A 48 17.37 6.42 13.29
CA GLN A 48 16.85 7.61 12.62
C GLN A 48 17.68 7.94 11.36
N ASP A 49 18.99 7.75 11.38
CA ASP A 49 19.86 7.99 10.23
C ASP A 49 19.46 7.13 9.02
N VAL A 50 19.10 5.85 9.24
CA VAL A 50 18.58 4.98 8.17
C VAL A 50 17.23 5.48 7.69
N LEU A 51 16.33 5.88 8.61
CA LEU A 51 15.01 6.42 8.22
C LEU A 51 15.15 7.72 7.44
N ASP A 52 16.10 8.59 7.77
CA ASP A 52 16.32 9.87 7.07
C ASP A 52 16.77 9.64 5.62
N VAL A 53 17.64 8.66 5.38
CA VAL A 53 18.01 8.24 4.02
C VAL A 53 16.79 7.70 3.26
N ILE A 54 15.99 6.85 3.91
CA ILE A 54 14.76 6.30 3.30
C ILE A 54 13.76 7.41 2.99
N TYR A 55 13.58 8.41 3.89
CA TYR A 55 12.73 9.58 3.62
C TYR A 55 13.23 10.39 2.42
N ALA A 56 14.53 10.64 2.32
CA ALA A 56 15.11 11.34 1.17
C ALA A 56 14.83 10.59 -0.13
N CYS A 57 15.03 9.27 -0.15
CA CYS A 57 14.69 8.42 -1.30
C CYS A 57 13.19 8.46 -1.62
N ALA A 58 12.33 8.37 -0.61
CA ALA A 58 10.88 8.43 -0.78
C ALA A 58 10.42 9.75 -1.39
N LEU A 59 10.92 10.87 -0.87
CA LEU A 59 10.57 12.22 -1.33
C LEU A 59 11.20 12.59 -2.68
N SER A 60 12.13 11.78 -3.19
CA SER A 60 12.65 11.90 -4.56
C SER A 60 11.70 11.28 -5.61
N ALA A 61 10.53 10.81 -5.21
CA ALA A 61 9.49 10.32 -6.12
C ALA A 61 8.99 11.42 -7.06
N PRO A 62 8.51 11.07 -8.27
CA PRO A 62 7.82 12.05 -9.11
C PRO A 62 6.55 12.55 -8.42
N ALA A 63 6.19 13.81 -8.67
CA ALA A 63 4.99 14.42 -8.16
C ALA A 63 4.18 15.07 -9.29
N LYS A 64 2.86 15.12 -9.16
CA LYS A 64 2.01 15.82 -10.12
C LYS A 64 2.40 17.30 -10.22
N SER A 65 2.90 17.72 -11.38
CA SER A 65 3.30 19.12 -11.66
C SER A 65 4.20 19.74 -10.58
N ASP A 66 5.05 18.93 -9.94
CA ASP A 66 5.93 19.33 -8.85
C ASP A 66 5.19 19.93 -7.62
N LEU A 67 3.92 19.57 -7.42
CA LEU A 67 3.11 20.06 -6.30
C LEU A 67 3.47 19.41 -4.96
N GLN A 68 4.10 18.23 -4.97
CA GLN A 68 4.63 17.50 -3.80
C GLN A 68 3.62 17.37 -2.66
N GLN A 69 2.43 16.87 -2.98
CA GLN A 69 1.24 16.87 -2.12
C GLN A 69 1.19 15.69 -1.16
N VAL A 70 2.26 15.45 -0.44
CA VAL A 70 2.39 14.38 0.56
C VAL A 70 2.88 14.92 1.88
N ALA A 71 2.41 14.33 2.99
CA ALA A 71 3.00 14.47 4.32
C ALA A 71 3.19 13.07 4.94
N ILE A 72 4.25 12.91 5.72
CA ILE A 72 4.55 11.68 6.46
C ILE A 72 4.60 12.03 7.93
N ILE A 73 3.80 11.35 8.75
CA ILE A 73 3.82 11.51 10.21
C ILE A 73 4.51 10.28 10.80
N GLN A 74 5.62 10.47 11.46
CA GLN A 74 6.32 9.45 12.25
C GLN A 74 5.87 9.55 13.71
N PHE A 75 5.31 8.48 14.27
CA PHE A 75 4.88 8.44 15.66
C PHE A 75 6.05 8.00 16.56
N ASN A 76 6.87 8.96 17.00
CA ASN A 76 8.03 8.72 17.88
C ASN A 76 7.66 8.67 19.36
N ASP A 77 6.65 9.44 19.78
CA ASP A 77 6.13 9.37 21.13
C ASP A 77 5.44 8.04 21.39
N ALA A 78 5.91 7.27 22.35
CA ALA A 78 5.43 5.92 22.63
C ALA A 78 3.93 5.92 22.99
N SER A 79 3.47 6.89 23.80
CA SER A 79 2.06 7.00 24.19
C SER A 79 1.15 7.30 23.00
N LYS A 80 1.58 8.18 22.09
CA LYS A 80 0.84 8.46 20.86
C LYS A 80 0.84 7.24 19.94
N ARG A 81 1.98 6.58 19.79
CA ARG A 81 2.09 5.38 18.97
C ARG A 81 1.17 4.27 19.48
N ASP A 82 1.14 4.03 20.79
CA ASP A 82 0.26 3.04 21.40
C ASP A 82 -1.22 3.37 21.11
N LYS A 83 -1.65 4.62 21.31
CA LYS A 83 -3.02 5.05 20.99
C LYS A 83 -3.37 4.85 19.53
N VAL A 84 -2.47 5.15 18.61
CA VAL A 84 -2.68 4.94 17.17
C VAL A 84 -2.77 3.46 16.83
N THR A 85 -1.90 2.62 17.38
CA THR A 85 -1.91 1.18 17.10
C THR A 85 -3.10 0.47 17.74
N ASP A 86 -3.64 0.99 18.86
CA ASP A 86 -4.87 0.51 19.50
C ASP A 86 -6.12 0.71 18.66
N LEU A 87 -6.09 1.62 17.67
CA LEU A 87 -7.18 1.77 16.70
C LEU A 87 -7.37 0.53 15.80
N PHE A 88 -6.42 -0.41 15.80
CA PHE A 88 -6.42 -1.60 14.94
C PHE A 88 -6.52 -2.92 15.73
N PRO A 89 -7.58 -3.14 16.52
CA PRO A 89 -7.66 -4.31 17.42
C PRO A 89 -7.66 -5.65 16.67
N SER A 90 -8.11 -5.69 15.42
CA SER A 90 -8.08 -6.89 14.57
C SER A 90 -6.68 -7.20 14.00
N MET A 91 -5.71 -6.31 14.19
CA MET A 91 -4.34 -6.43 13.67
C MET A 91 -3.30 -6.19 14.78
N PRO A 92 -3.29 -6.99 15.86
CA PRO A 92 -2.45 -6.74 17.05
C PRO A 92 -0.94 -6.73 16.74
N TRP A 93 -0.52 -7.32 15.63
CA TRP A 93 0.86 -7.32 15.16
C TRP A 93 1.38 -5.93 14.75
N ILE A 94 0.51 -4.94 14.52
CA ILE A 94 0.91 -3.56 14.24
C ILE A 94 1.71 -2.96 15.40
N LYS A 95 1.37 -3.29 16.65
CA LYS A 95 2.11 -2.85 17.84
C LYS A 95 3.55 -3.37 17.90
N GLN A 96 3.84 -4.49 17.22
CA GLN A 96 5.17 -5.09 17.20
C GLN A 96 6.13 -4.40 16.21
N ALA A 97 5.62 -3.54 15.33
CA ALA A 97 6.46 -2.82 14.40
C ALA A 97 7.27 -1.74 15.14
N PRO A 98 8.62 -1.73 15.02
CA PRO A 98 9.46 -0.70 15.65
C PRO A 98 9.10 0.71 15.19
N VAL A 99 8.65 0.86 13.95
CA VAL A 99 8.24 2.14 13.37
C VAL A 99 6.83 2.02 12.79
N PHE A 100 5.99 3.01 13.13
CA PHE A 100 4.68 3.20 12.50
C PHE A 100 4.61 4.61 11.92
N LEU A 101 4.35 4.68 10.61
CA LEU A 101 4.22 5.91 9.85
C LEU A 101 2.78 6.07 9.36
N LEU A 102 2.33 7.33 9.22
CA LEU A 102 1.11 7.66 8.52
C LEU A 102 1.44 8.51 7.29
N PHE A 103 1.19 7.97 6.12
CA PHE A 103 1.25 8.70 4.86
C PHE A 103 -0.06 9.43 4.63
N CYS A 104 0.02 10.70 4.31
CA CYS A 104 -1.13 11.59 4.13
C CYS A 104 -1.08 12.26 2.76
N GLY A 105 -2.24 12.40 2.11
CA GLY A 105 -2.39 13.37 1.03
C GLY A 105 -2.48 14.79 1.60
N ASP A 106 -1.65 15.70 1.09
CA ASP A 106 -1.54 17.08 1.57
C ASP A 106 -1.87 18.09 0.47
N GLY A 107 -3.16 18.37 0.29
CA GLY A 107 -3.60 19.48 -0.57
C GLY A 107 -3.59 20.86 0.13
N ARG A 108 -3.27 20.90 1.44
CA ARG A 108 -3.20 22.15 2.21
C ARG A 108 -1.99 22.98 1.81
N ARG A 109 -0.81 22.36 1.66
CA ARG A 109 0.44 23.07 1.41
C ARG A 109 0.33 23.97 0.17
N ILE A 110 -0.15 23.46 -0.94
CA ILE A 110 -0.28 24.25 -2.17
C ILE A 110 -1.32 25.36 -2.05
N ARG A 111 -2.42 25.15 -1.31
CA ARG A 111 -3.41 26.20 -1.03
C ARG A 111 -2.77 27.35 -0.23
N ARG A 112 -1.95 27.02 0.77
CA ARG A 112 -1.21 28.04 1.54
C ARG A 112 -0.17 28.77 0.68
N VAL A 113 0.46 28.08 -0.26
CA VAL A 113 1.35 28.75 -1.25
C VAL A 113 0.59 29.72 -2.13
N CYS A 114 -0.61 29.37 -2.62
CA CYS A 114 -1.46 30.30 -3.34
C CYS A 114 -1.81 31.53 -2.53
N GLU A 115 -2.26 31.34 -1.28
CA GLU A 115 -2.54 32.46 -0.36
C GLU A 115 -1.31 33.37 -0.15
N LEU A 116 -0.13 32.79 0.11
CA LEU A 116 1.12 33.53 0.27
C LEU A 116 1.53 34.34 -0.97
N ARG A 117 1.06 33.96 -2.14
CA ARG A 117 1.35 34.62 -3.42
C ARG A 117 0.19 35.47 -3.93
N GLY A 118 -0.89 35.62 -3.14
CA GLY A 118 -2.05 36.44 -3.50
C GLY A 118 -2.87 35.84 -4.64
N THR A 119 -2.82 34.52 -4.85
CA THR A 119 -3.60 33.79 -5.84
C THR A 119 -4.63 32.89 -5.18
N SER A 120 -5.64 32.46 -5.92
CA SER A 120 -6.61 31.47 -5.47
C SER A 120 -6.24 30.07 -5.94
N PHE A 121 -6.49 29.06 -5.10
CA PHE A 121 -6.45 27.68 -5.53
C PHE A 121 -7.78 27.32 -6.21
N ALA A 122 -7.73 27.12 -7.51
CA ALA A 122 -8.92 26.96 -8.37
C ALA A 122 -9.00 25.55 -9.04
N HIS A 123 -8.20 24.57 -8.59
CA HIS A 123 -8.30 23.22 -9.12
C HIS A 123 -9.64 22.59 -8.75
N GLU A 124 -10.17 21.78 -9.67
CA GLU A 124 -11.37 20.98 -9.43
C GLU A 124 -11.15 20.08 -8.21
N PRO A 125 -12.13 19.98 -7.26
CA PRO A 125 -11.91 19.30 -5.97
C PRO A 125 -11.56 17.81 -6.08
N LEU A 126 -12.19 17.07 -6.99
CA LEU A 126 -11.90 15.65 -7.20
C LEU A 126 -10.50 15.44 -7.77
N ASP A 127 -10.08 16.26 -8.75
CA ASP A 127 -8.73 16.22 -9.30
C ASP A 127 -7.67 16.57 -8.23
N ALA A 128 -7.96 17.58 -7.40
CA ALA A 128 -7.08 17.95 -6.29
C ALA A 128 -6.93 16.83 -5.25
N PHE A 129 -8.00 16.10 -4.94
CA PHE A 129 -7.96 14.93 -4.07
C PHE A 129 -7.16 13.79 -4.71
N LEU A 130 -7.44 13.48 -5.98
CA LEU A 130 -6.74 12.42 -6.72
C LEU A 130 -5.23 12.67 -6.78
N ASN A 131 -4.83 13.90 -7.07
CA ASN A 131 -3.41 14.28 -7.15
C ASN A 131 -2.71 14.09 -5.80
N ALA A 132 -3.30 14.56 -4.69
CA ALA A 132 -2.73 14.37 -3.36
C ALA A 132 -2.69 12.89 -2.92
N ALA A 133 -3.70 12.10 -3.28
CA ALA A 133 -3.72 10.66 -3.02
C ALA A 133 -2.66 9.92 -3.85
N ALA A 134 -2.48 10.30 -5.13
CA ALA A 134 -1.48 9.72 -6.01
C ALA A 134 -0.05 10.03 -5.51
N ASP A 135 0.25 11.28 -5.17
CA ASP A 135 1.56 11.67 -4.63
C ASP A 135 1.87 10.88 -3.35
N ALA A 136 0.90 10.74 -2.43
CA ALA A 136 1.09 9.95 -1.22
C ALA A 136 1.37 8.46 -1.51
N ALA A 137 0.69 7.88 -2.51
CA ALA A 137 0.89 6.50 -2.92
C ALA A 137 2.28 6.27 -3.54
N ILE A 138 2.71 7.17 -4.43
CA ILE A 138 4.01 7.08 -5.12
C ILE A 138 5.15 7.22 -4.13
N VAL A 139 5.07 8.21 -3.23
CA VAL A 139 6.09 8.42 -2.17
C VAL A 139 6.13 7.22 -1.22
N MET A 140 4.98 6.66 -0.83
CA MET A 140 4.95 5.46 0.01
C MET A 140 5.59 4.25 -0.70
N GLN A 141 5.37 4.07 -1.99
CA GLN A 141 6.01 2.99 -2.76
C GLN A 141 7.52 3.18 -2.85
N ASN A 142 8.01 4.41 -3.09
CA ASN A 142 9.45 4.70 -3.05
C ASN A 142 10.05 4.43 -1.67
N PHE A 143 9.34 4.81 -0.60
CA PHE A 143 9.74 4.49 0.77
C PHE A 143 9.92 2.98 0.97
N ILE A 144 8.94 2.18 0.52
CA ILE A 144 8.98 0.72 0.66
C ILE A 144 10.21 0.14 -0.07
N ILE A 145 10.48 0.60 -1.31
CA ILE A 145 11.64 0.13 -2.08
C ILE A 145 12.95 0.49 -1.36
N ALA A 146 13.07 1.72 -0.86
CA ALA A 146 14.26 2.15 -0.14
C ALA A 146 14.45 1.40 1.18
N ALA A 147 13.36 1.17 1.94
CA ALA A 147 13.39 0.40 3.18
C ALA A 147 13.78 -1.07 2.94
N GLU A 148 13.24 -1.69 1.89
CA GLU A 148 13.59 -3.07 1.53
C GLU A 148 15.05 -3.18 1.03
N ALA A 149 15.60 -2.14 0.41
CA ALA A 149 17.02 -2.07 0.03
C ALA A 149 17.94 -2.03 1.27
N GLU A 150 17.49 -1.45 2.38
CA GLU A 150 18.16 -1.47 3.69
C GLU A 150 17.90 -2.77 4.48
N GLY A 151 17.24 -3.78 3.88
CA GLY A 151 16.90 -5.04 4.54
C GLY A 151 15.75 -4.95 5.53
N LEU A 152 15.00 -3.84 5.54
CA LEU A 152 13.80 -3.68 6.36
C LEU A 152 12.59 -4.34 5.68
N GLY A 153 11.59 -4.66 6.48
CA GLY A 153 10.29 -5.15 6.02
C GLY A 153 9.21 -4.10 6.22
N CYS A 154 8.28 -4.04 5.26
CA CYS A 154 7.18 -3.08 5.28
C CYS A 154 5.81 -3.77 5.18
N CYS A 155 4.79 -3.13 5.78
CA CYS A 155 3.39 -3.50 5.58
C CYS A 155 2.48 -2.27 5.56
N PRO A 156 1.89 -1.90 4.40
CA PRO A 156 0.88 -0.86 4.31
C PRO A 156 -0.41 -1.21 5.06
N ILE A 157 -0.99 -0.23 5.78
CA ILE A 157 -2.18 -0.37 6.61
C ILE A 157 -3.30 0.53 6.06
N SER A 158 -4.07 -0.01 5.12
CA SER A 158 -5.19 0.73 4.54
C SER A 158 -6.36 0.95 5.50
N ALA A 159 -6.42 0.17 6.59
CA ALA A 159 -7.41 0.32 7.65
C ALA A 159 -7.33 1.69 8.37
N ALA A 160 -6.24 2.45 8.19
CA ALA A 160 -6.17 3.84 8.63
C ALA A 160 -7.34 4.70 8.10
N ARG A 161 -7.95 4.31 6.98
CA ARG A 161 -9.15 4.96 6.42
C ARG A 161 -10.48 4.50 7.03
N GLU A 162 -10.46 3.47 7.88
CA GLU A 162 -11.66 3.04 8.64
C GLU A 162 -11.81 3.84 9.92
N VAL A 163 -10.69 4.27 10.50
CA VAL A 163 -10.56 5.06 11.73
C VAL A 163 -10.04 6.47 11.44
N THR A 164 -10.58 7.09 10.39
CA THR A 164 -10.05 8.33 9.81
C THR A 164 -10.05 9.49 10.79
N ASP A 165 -11.12 9.65 11.55
CA ASP A 165 -11.27 10.77 12.47
C ASP A 165 -10.32 10.64 13.67
N GLU A 166 -10.27 9.47 14.25
CA GLU A 166 -9.45 9.18 15.42
C GLU A 166 -7.95 9.30 15.08
N ILE A 167 -7.53 8.74 13.95
CA ILE A 167 -6.12 8.83 13.54
C ILE A 167 -5.72 10.24 13.11
N ALA A 168 -6.65 10.99 12.48
CA ALA A 168 -6.41 12.38 12.11
C ALA A 168 -6.27 13.29 13.36
N GLU A 169 -7.09 13.06 14.38
CA GLU A 169 -6.99 13.78 15.67
C GLU A 169 -5.66 13.46 16.35
N LEU A 170 -5.29 12.20 16.50
CA LEU A 170 -4.02 11.79 17.12
C LEU A 170 -2.81 12.31 16.36
N ALA A 171 -2.88 12.38 15.04
CA ALA A 171 -1.82 12.93 14.18
C ALA A 171 -1.85 14.47 14.09
N GLY A 172 -2.90 15.12 14.57
CA GLY A 172 -3.07 16.59 14.48
C GLY A 172 -3.23 17.07 13.04
N LEU A 173 -3.94 16.32 12.18
CA LEU A 173 -4.07 16.68 10.78
C LEU A 173 -4.97 17.92 10.61
N PRO A 174 -4.48 18.96 9.91
CA PRO A 174 -5.29 20.13 9.61
C PRO A 174 -6.24 19.88 8.42
N ALA A 175 -7.22 20.78 8.21
CA ALA A 175 -8.04 20.77 7.01
C ALA A 175 -7.18 20.76 5.74
N GLY A 176 -7.58 19.97 4.74
CA GLY A 176 -6.86 19.78 3.48
C GLY A 176 -5.78 18.69 3.52
N VAL A 177 -5.58 18.04 4.69
CA VAL A 177 -4.70 16.88 4.85
C VAL A 177 -5.53 15.67 5.27
N PHE A 178 -5.29 14.52 4.66
CA PHE A 178 -6.06 13.30 4.94
C PHE A 178 -5.17 12.06 5.05
N PRO A 179 -5.54 11.08 5.89
CA PRO A 179 -4.83 9.82 6.00
C PRO A 179 -4.96 9.02 4.68
N PHE A 180 -3.84 8.67 4.07
CA PHE A 180 -3.81 7.78 2.90
C PHE A 180 -3.65 6.33 3.36
N ALA A 181 -2.59 6.02 4.10
CA ALA A 181 -2.35 4.70 4.68
C ALA A 181 -1.33 4.80 5.82
N GLY A 182 -1.46 3.92 6.82
CA GLY A 182 -0.37 3.63 7.73
C GLY A 182 0.70 2.76 7.06
N LEU A 183 1.91 2.73 7.62
CA LEU A 183 2.99 1.84 7.22
C LEU A 183 3.75 1.34 8.45
N CYS A 184 3.74 0.01 8.66
CA CYS A 184 4.62 -0.64 9.61
C CYS A 184 5.98 -0.88 8.97
N VAL A 185 7.07 -0.59 9.69
CA VAL A 185 8.44 -0.76 9.22
C VAL A 185 9.30 -1.36 10.35
N GLY A 186 10.20 -2.28 10.01
CA GLY A 186 11.12 -2.88 10.96
C GLY A 186 11.94 -4.01 10.36
N HIS A 187 12.88 -4.54 11.14
CA HIS A 187 13.65 -5.72 10.73
C HIS A 187 12.73 -6.95 10.69
N PRO A 188 12.61 -7.66 9.55
CA PRO A 188 11.72 -8.80 9.43
C PRO A 188 12.14 -9.96 10.35
N ALA A 189 11.18 -10.58 11.03
CA ALA A 189 11.38 -11.74 11.86
C ALA A 189 11.07 -13.07 11.14
N ASP A 190 10.45 -13.00 9.95
CA ASP A 190 10.11 -14.15 9.12
C ASP A 190 10.28 -13.84 7.64
N ASP A 191 10.17 -14.88 6.81
CA ASP A 191 10.23 -14.79 5.37
C ASP A 191 8.99 -15.45 4.74
N PRO A 192 7.81 -14.77 4.77
CA PRO A 192 6.59 -15.32 4.22
C PRO A 192 6.70 -15.52 2.70
N ALA A 193 5.92 -16.46 2.18
CA ALA A 193 5.86 -16.70 0.74
C ALA A 193 5.47 -15.43 -0.04
N ILE A 194 6.01 -15.28 -1.24
CA ILE A 194 5.64 -14.23 -2.18
C ILE A 194 4.17 -14.41 -2.58
N SER A 195 3.37 -13.36 -2.46
CA SER A 195 1.98 -13.38 -2.95
C SER A 195 1.96 -13.38 -4.47
N VAL A 196 1.34 -14.37 -5.07
CA VAL A 196 1.12 -14.43 -6.52
C VAL A 196 0.27 -13.24 -6.99
N ARG A 197 0.57 -12.71 -8.16
CA ARG A 197 -0.17 -11.62 -8.81
C ARG A 197 -1.02 -12.14 -9.96
N LEU A 198 -2.07 -11.38 -10.30
CA LEU A 198 -2.82 -11.59 -11.54
C LEU A 198 -1.85 -11.57 -12.74
N PRO A 199 -2.10 -12.38 -13.78
CA PRO A 199 -1.21 -12.40 -14.95
C PRO A 199 -1.15 -11.03 -15.62
N MET A 200 0.02 -10.66 -16.13
CA MET A 200 0.24 -9.34 -16.72
C MET A 200 -0.76 -8.99 -17.83
N ARG A 201 -1.21 -9.97 -18.60
CA ARG A 201 -2.20 -9.80 -19.70
C ARG A 201 -3.58 -9.31 -19.24
N LEU A 202 -3.92 -9.43 -17.93
CA LEU A 202 -5.12 -8.82 -17.35
C LEU A 202 -4.95 -7.36 -16.92
N THR A 203 -3.72 -6.84 -16.95
CA THR A 203 -3.41 -5.51 -16.41
C THR A 203 -2.71 -4.64 -17.45
N VAL A 204 -1.92 -5.25 -18.34
CA VAL A 204 -1.17 -4.55 -19.37
C VAL A 204 -1.87 -4.80 -20.72
N HIS A 205 -2.59 -3.80 -21.20
CA HIS A 205 -3.29 -3.81 -22.47
C HIS A 205 -2.45 -3.10 -23.54
N LYS A 206 -2.59 -3.49 -24.81
CA LYS A 206 -1.96 -2.85 -25.96
C LYS A 206 -3.01 -2.05 -26.72
N ASP A 207 -2.75 -0.79 -26.93
CA ASP A 207 -3.57 0.17 -27.67
C ASP A 207 -4.96 0.42 -27.07
N SER A 208 -5.67 -0.60 -26.58
CA SER A 208 -7.00 -0.47 -26.02
C SER A 208 -7.21 -1.43 -24.84
N TYR A 209 -8.11 -1.08 -23.93
CA TYR A 209 -8.53 -1.94 -22.84
C TYR A 209 -9.32 -3.14 -23.41
N ASP A 210 -8.96 -4.34 -22.96
CA ASP A 210 -9.61 -5.60 -23.36
C ASP A 210 -9.71 -6.54 -22.16
N ASP A 211 -10.91 -6.93 -21.78
CA ASP A 211 -11.22 -7.89 -20.71
C ASP A 211 -12.03 -9.10 -21.23
N SER A 212 -12.04 -9.34 -22.53
CA SER A 212 -12.79 -10.41 -23.16
C SER A 212 -12.48 -11.80 -22.62
N ASN A 213 -11.28 -12.03 -22.09
CA ASN A 213 -10.84 -13.29 -21.49
C ASN A 213 -10.81 -13.29 -19.95
N LEU A 214 -11.42 -12.29 -19.30
CA LEU A 214 -11.34 -12.09 -17.84
C LEU A 214 -11.74 -13.34 -17.06
N GLU A 215 -12.86 -13.97 -17.40
CA GLU A 215 -13.38 -15.13 -16.68
C GLU A 215 -12.40 -16.30 -16.70
N ALA A 216 -11.94 -16.71 -17.89
CA ALA A 216 -11.00 -17.81 -18.06
C ALA A 216 -9.65 -17.54 -17.35
N GLU A 217 -9.17 -16.32 -17.40
CA GLU A 217 -7.93 -15.92 -16.76
C GLU A 217 -8.04 -15.88 -15.21
N VAL A 218 -9.17 -15.43 -14.69
CA VAL A 218 -9.43 -15.43 -13.25
C VAL A 218 -9.54 -16.86 -12.72
N GLU A 219 -10.25 -17.75 -13.39
CA GLU A 219 -10.31 -19.16 -13.01
C GLU A 219 -8.93 -19.84 -13.06
N SER A 220 -8.15 -19.56 -14.10
CA SER A 220 -6.78 -20.05 -14.21
C SER A 220 -5.88 -19.53 -13.08
N TYR A 221 -6.02 -18.26 -12.75
CA TYR A 221 -5.31 -17.64 -11.62
C TYR A 221 -5.71 -18.27 -10.28
N ASP A 222 -6.99 -18.49 -10.03
CA ASP A 222 -7.47 -19.13 -8.80
C ASP A 222 -6.87 -20.52 -8.62
N ARG A 223 -6.82 -21.33 -9.67
CA ARG A 223 -6.18 -22.65 -9.64
C ARG A 223 -4.69 -22.57 -9.29
N ARG A 224 -3.92 -21.69 -9.96
CA ARG A 224 -2.48 -21.54 -9.71
C ARG A 224 -2.21 -21.00 -8.28
N ARG A 225 -2.98 -20.00 -7.88
CA ARG A 225 -2.84 -19.41 -6.55
C ARG A 225 -3.15 -20.42 -5.44
N SER A 226 -4.14 -21.27 -5.61
CA SER A 226 -4.50 -22.30 -4.64
C SER A 226 -3.37 -23.28 -4.36
N LEU A 227 -2.49 -23.52 -5.34
CA LEU A 227 -1.33 -24.40 -5.20
C LEU A 227 -0.18 -23.74 -4.42
N THR A 228 -0.07 -22.41 -4.44
CA THR A 228 1.07 -21.68 -3.86
C THR A 228 0.71 -20.87 -2.62
N ASN A 229 -0.45 -20.23 -2.63
CA ASN A 229 -0.95 -19.34 -1.58
C ASN A 229 -2.43 -19.61 -1.25
N PRO A 230 -2.82 -20.81 -0.80
CA PRO A 230 -4.21 -21.12 -0.48
C PRO A 230 -4.75 -20.25 0.65
N TYR A 231 -6.05 -19.99 0.65
CA TYR A 231 -6.72 -19.32 1.76
C TYR A 231 -6.97 -20.29 2.92
N GLY A 232 -6.44 -20.00 4.10
CA GLY A 232 -6.68 -20.83 5.29
C GLY A 232 -8.09 -20.67 5.89
N LYS A 233 -8.82 -19.60 5.54
CA LYS A 233 -10.19 -19.31 5.98
C LYS A 233 -10.98 -18.66 4.85
N GLN A 234 -12.27 -19.03 4.76
CA GLN A 234 -13.20 -18.39 3.84
C GLN A 234 -13.89 -17.20 4.50
N ARG A 235 -14.12 -16.13 3.74
CA ARG A 235 -14.87 -14.96 4.24
C ARG A 235 -16.35 -15.23 4.31
N ASN A 236 -16.98 -14.82 5.42
CA ASN A 236 -18.42 -14.82 5.63
C ASN A 236 -19.11 -16.13 5.16
N PRO A 237 -18.66 -17.32 5.63
CA PRO A 237 -19.24 -18.59 5.21
C PRO A 237 -20.73 -18.71 5.60
N ASP A 238 -21.14 -18.09 6.69
CA ASP A 238 -22.53 -18.06 7.13
C ASP A 238 -23.46 -17.33 6.14
N ARG A 239 -22.92 -16.32 5.42
CA ARG A 239 -23.67 -15.54 4.43
C ARG A 239 -23.63 -16.17 3.04
N TYR A 240 -22.48 -16.72 2.63
CA TYR A 240 -22.21 -17.15 1.25
C TYR A 240 -22.06 -18.65 1.08
N GLY A 241 -22.15 -19.42 2.16
CA GLY A 241 -21.83 -20.84 2.16
C GLY A 241 -20.33 -21.14 2.10
N SER A 242 -19.95 -22.36 2.40
CA SER A 242 -18.59 -22.86 2.20
C SER A 242 -18.42 -23.38 0.78
N LYS A 243 -17.24 -23.15 0.20
CA LYS A 243 -16.86 -23.61 -1.14
C LYS A 243 -15.67 -24.57 -1.02
N GLU A 244 -15.68 -25.68 -1.74
CA GLU A 244 -14.56 -26.62 -1.76
C GLU A 244 -13.32 -26.01 -2.43
N ASN A 245 -13.53 -25.39 -3.59
CA ASN A 245 -12.47 -24.70 -4.36
C ASN A 245 -12.58 -23.19 -4.15
N TYR A 246 -12.21 -22.71 -2.93
CA TYR A 246 -12.27 -21.30 -2.59
C TYR A 246 -11.03 -20.57 -3.09
N GLY A 247 -11.21 -19.73 -4.12
CA GLY A 247 -10.16 -18.99 -4.80
C GLY A 247 -10.02 -17.53 -4.35
N TRP A 248 -9.11 -16.83 -4.99
CA TRP A 248 -8.92 -15.39 -4.82
C TRP A 248 -10.15 -14.59 -5.26
N SER A 249 -10.78 -15.00 -6.35
CA SER A 249 -11.98 -14.33 -6.86
C SER A 249 -13.13 -14.40 -5.86
N ASP A 250 -13.36 -15.57 -5.25
CA ASP A 250 -14.35 -15.72 -4.18
C ASP A 250 -14.04 -14.84 -2.96
N ASP A 251 -12.76 -14.83 -2.52
CA ASP A 251 -12.36 -14.02 -1.38
C ASP A 251 -12.56 -12.53 -1.64
N LYS A 252 -12.18 -12.05 -2.83
CA LYS A 252 -12.29 -10.63 -3.17
C LYS A 252 -13.74 -10.22 -3.42
N ALA A 253 -14.53 -11.03 -4.11
CA ALA A 253 -15.96 -10.78 -4.28
C ALA A 253 -16.68 -10.68 -2.92
N ARG A 254 -16.41 -11.60 -1.99
CA ARG A 254 -16.99 -11.56 -0.64
C ARG A 254 -16.47 -10.40 0.20
N GLN A 255 -15.21 -9.98 0.01
CA GLN A 255 -14.65 -8.81 0.68
C GLN A 255 -15.33 -7.54 0.21
N THR A 256 -15.44 -7.34 -1.09
CA THR A 256 -15.98 -6.11 -1.70
C THR A 256 -17.50 -6.00 -1.60
N ALA A 257 -18.20 -7.09 -1.27
CA ALA A 257 -19.64 -7.08 -1.01
C ALA A 257 -20.03 -6.45 0.35
N ASN A 258 -19.07 -6.06 1.16
CA ASN A 258 -19.29 -5.32 2.39
C ASN A 258 -18.98 -3.84 2.18
N THR A 259 -19.82 -2.97 2.76
CA THR A 259 -19.55 -1.53 2.76
C THR A 259 -18.42 -1.23 3.75
N GLU A 260 -17.36 -0.61 3.26
CA GLU A 260 -16.21 -0.20 4.06
C GLU A 260 -15.98 1.31 3.94
N ARG A 261 -15.36 1.92 4.95
CA ARG A 261 -14.79 3.27 4.91
C ARG A 261 -15.76 4.41 4.62
N LEU A 262 -17.02 4.31 5.05
CA LEU A 262 -18.01 5.39 4.90
C LEU A 262 -17.55 6.69 5.57
N ALA A 263 -16.91 6.61 6.75
CA ALA A 263 -16.39 7.76 7.47
C ALA A 263 -15.32 8.50 6.66
N PHE A 264 -14.52 7.81 5.84
CA PHE A 264 -13.48 8.42 5.03
C PHE A 264 -14.05 9.43 4.01
N ALA A 265 -15.11 9.07 3.30
CA ALA A 265 -15.76 9.97 2.35
C ALA A 265 -16.32 11.24 3.03
N ALA A 266 -16.92 11.08 4.22
CA ALA A 266 -17.40 12.19 5.02
C ALA A 266 -16.26 13.10 5.50
N TYR A 267 -15.16 12.50 5.95
CA TYR A 267 -13.93 13.22 6.35
C TYR A 267 -13.39 14.08 5.20
N ILE A 268 -13.20 13.48 4.01
CA ILE A 268 -12.66 14.17 2.84
C ILE A 268 -13.51 15.40 2.49
N LYS A 269 -14.85 15.26 2.48
CA LYS A 269 -15.76 16.38 2.19
C LYS A 269 -15.63 17.53 3.18
N ARG A 270 -15.63 17.26 4.49
CA ARG A 270 -15.56 18.31 5.51
C ARG A 270 -14.18 18.93 5.66
N THR A 271 -13.09 18.27 5.22
CA THR A 271 -11.73 18.79 5.30
C THR A 271 -11.30 19.62 4.09
N GLY A 272 -12.22 19.91 3.16
CA GLY A 272 -12.00 20.89 2.10
C GLY A 272 -11.90 20.32 0.68
N TYR A 273 -12.20 19.03 0.48
CA TYR A 273 -12.41 18.45 -0.83
C TYR A 273 -13.92 18.29 -1.04
N LYS A 274 -14.53 19.19 -1.81
CA LYS A 274 -15.96 19.18 -2.11
C LYS A 274 -16.25 18.13 -3.19
N LEU A 275 -16.17 16.84 -2.83
CA LEU A 275 -16.46 15.71 -3.73
C LEU A 275 -17.96 15.47 -3.89
#